data_0452d0ea2d6794cf2d4c802af0d76e3c
#
_entry.id   0452d0ea2d6794cf2d4c802af0d76e3c
#
_cell.length_a   1.000
_cell.length_b   1.000
_cell.length_c   1.000
_cell.angle_alpha   90.00
_cell.angle_beta   90.00
_cell.angle_gamma   90.00
#
_symmetry.space_group_name_H-M   'P 1'
#
loop_
_entity.id
_entity.type
_entity.pdbx_description
1 polymer ?
#
loop_
_entity_poly.entity_id
_entity_poly.type
_entity_poly.pdbx_seq_one_letter_code
_entity_poly.pdbx_strand_id
1 'polypeptide(L)'
;MSNVVVTGGYGFIGSHLVSALLDRGDSVAVFDFAKNTRDSDIDFDRHANFRFVQGDVTDLTALERALTPGVDTVFHLAAVVGVKNYLKDPLRVLDVNVTGTRNVLELSHRHGTRVVFASTSEVFGKNPNPPFAEDDDRVLGSTRTARWSYSTSKAMAEHLVFAMHTAYALPVTVVRYFNVYGPRQNPIFVISQSIHRILNGRQPLLYDSGDQTRCFTYVDDAIAGTLLASDSNRAIGEAFNIGSMTETTVGDVVALAIKIANVDSVSSAEAINTAAHYGGRYEDIPRRIPDSTKAQRELGWRLQVDIEEGIRRTIDWARANPWYLVEAAGG
;
A
#
# COMPACT_ATOMS: atom_id res chain seq x y z
N MET A 1 -18.82 -8.03 15.24
CA MET A 1 -19.29 -7.97 13.83
C MET A 1 -19.57 -6.52 13.54
N SER A 2 -18.78 -5.90 12.69
CA SER A 2 -18.89 -4.49 12.32
C SER A 2 -19.29 -4.36 10.85
N ASN A 3 -19.95 -3.24 10.51
CA ASN A 3 -20.23 -2.88 9.12
C ASN A 3 -19.10 -2.00 8.61
N VAL A 4 -18.31 -2.49 7.66
CA VAL A 4 -17.15 -1.78 7.18
C VAL A 4 -17.20 -1.53 5.67
N VAL A 5 -16.60 -0.42 5.25
CA VAL A 5 -16.36 -0.10 3.84
C VAL A 5 -14.85 -0.15 3.60
N VAL A 6 -14.43 -0.80 2.52
CA VAL A 6 -13.04 -0.77 2.05
C VAL A 6 -13.00 -0.14 0.67
N THR A 7 -12.48 1.07 0.55
CA THR A 7 -12.22 1.65 -0.77
C THR A 7 -10.90 1.13 -1.30
N GLY A 8 -10.84 0.75 -2.57
CA GLY A 8 -9.66 0.10 -3.13
C GLY A 8 -9.50 -1.36 -2.67
N GLY A 9 -10.62 -2.03 -2.35
CA GLY A 9 -10.61 -3.36 -1.77
C GLY A 9 -10.17 -4.48 -2.73
N TYR A 10 -10.15 -4.24 -4.04
CA TYR A 10 -9.58 -5.15 -5.03
C TYR A 10 -8.11 -4.85 -5.37
N GLY A 11 -7.52 -3.84 -4.73
CA GLY A 11 -6.07 -3.60 -4.78
C GLY A 11 -5.27 -4.62 -3.96
N PHE A 12 -3.95 -4.53 -4.04
CA PHE A 12 -3.03 -5.45 -3.34
C PHE A 12 -3.33 -5.51 -1.82
N ILE A 13 -3.10 -4.43 -1.08
CA ILE A 13 -3.33 -4.40 0.38
C ILE A 13 -4.82 -4.56 0.69
N GLY A 14 -5.69 -3.93 -0.12
CA GLY A 14 -7.13 -3.97 0.06
C GLY A 14 -7.70 -5.38 0.03
N SER A 15 -7.26 -6.24 -0.90
CA SER A 15 -7.77 -7.60 -1.01
C SER A 15 -7.39 -8.49 0.18
N HIS A 16 -6.20 -8.30 0.76
CA HIS A 16 -5.81 -8.97 2.00
C HIS A 16 -6.62 -8.46 3.19
N LEU A 17 -6.84 -7.14 3.27
CA LEU A 17 -7.66 -6.56 4.33
C LEU A 17 -9.12 -7.06 4.26
N VAL A 18 -9.70 -7.09 3.07
CA VAL A 18 -11.07 -7.61 2.87
C VAL A 18 -11.16 -9.07 3.28
N SER A 19 -10.19 -9.93 2.89
CA SER A 19 -10.13 -11.32 3.35
C SER A 19 -10.12 -11.40 4.87
N ALA A 20 -9.24 -10.67 5.55
CA ALA A 20 -9.11 -10.69 7.00
C ALA A 20 -10.39 -10.19 7.74
N LEU A 21 -11.07 -9.17 7.19
CA LEU A 21 -12.32 -8.66 7.73
C LEU A 21 -13.47 -9.66 7.58
N LEU A 22 -13.58 -10.33 6.43
CA LEU A 22 -14.57 -11.36 6.18
C LEU A 22 -14.34 -12.59 7.06
N ASP A 23 -13.07 -13.02 7.22
CA ASP A 23 -12.69 -14.13 8.11
C ASP A 23 -12.98 -13.80 9.58
N ARG A 24 -12.90 -12.52 9.97
CA ARG A 24 -13.31 -12.03 11.29
C ARG A 24 -14.83 -12.02 11.47
N GLY A 25 -15.59 -12.18 10.39
CA GLY A 25 -17.04 -12.19 10.38
C GLY A 25 -17.69 -10.80 10.23
N ASP A 26 -16.93 -9.78 9.83
CA ASP A 26 -17.47 -8.44 9.57
C ASP A 26 -18.30 -8.40 8.29
N SER A 27 -19.23 -7.45 8.22
CA SER A 27 -19.99 -7.15 7.02
C SER A 27 -19.19 -6.14 6.18
N VAL A 28 -18.73 -6.55 5.00
CA VAL A 28 -17.77 -5.81 4.20
C VAL A 28 -18.37 -5.32 2.89
N ALA A 29 -18.42 -4.01 2.69
CA ALA A 29 -18.68 -3.42 1.39
C ALA A 29 -17.35 -2.95 0.77
N VAL A 30 -17.01 -3.48 -0.40
CA VAL A 30 -15.89 -2.99 -1.19
C VAL A 30 -16.37 -1.95 -2.18
N PHE A 31 -15.75 -0.76 -2.14
CA PHE A 31 -15.91 0.28 -3.15
C PHE A 31 -14.65 0.37 -3.99
N ASP A 32 -14.74 0.01 -5.27
CA ASP A 32 -13.58 0.01 -6.16
C ASP A 32 -13.99 0.36 -7.59
N PHE A 33 -13.02 0.81 -8.38
CA PHE A 33 -13.21 1.13 -9.79
C PHE A 33 -13.59 -0.11 -10.62
N ALA A 34 -13.00 -1.28 -10.30
CA ALA A 34 -13.28 -2.54 -10.96
C ALA A 34 -13.05 -3.73 -10.02
N LYS A 35 -13.78 -4.83 -10.26
CA LYS A 35 -13.44 -6.12 -9.64
C LYS A 35 -12.16 -6.67 -10.28
N ASN A 36 -11.27 -7.21 -9.45
CA ASN A 36 -10.20 -8.07 -9.94
C ASN A 36 -10.75 -9.49 -10.15
N THR A 37 -11.05 -9.84 -11.37
CA THR A 37 -11.59 -11.16 -11.76
C THR A 37 -10.51 -12.15 -12.18
N ARG A 38 -9.25 -11.74 -12.22
CA ARG A 38 -8.13 -12.60 -12.63
C ARG A 38 -7.62 -13.48 -11.49
N ASP A 39 -7.77 -13.02 -10.27
CA ASP A 39 -7.32 -13.73 -9.08
C ASP A 39 -8.43 -14.67 -8.59
N SER A 40 -8.26 -15.97 -8.84
CA SER A 40 -9.21 -17.00 -8.40
C SER A 40 -9.25 -17.16 -6.87
N ASP A 41 -8.22 -16.67 -6.16
CA ASP A 41 -8.18 -16.68 -4.69
C ASP A 41 -9.04 -15.56 -4.08
N ILE A 42 -9.45 -14.59 -4.91
CA ILE A 42 -10.34 -13.49 -4.50
C ILE A 42 -11.78 -13.83 -4.92
N ASP A 43 -12.43 -14.72 -4.21
CA ASP A 43 -13.86 -15.00 -4.36
C ASP A 43 -14.64 -14.46 -3.15
N PHE A 44 -14.70 -13.13 -3.04
CA PHE A 44 -15.46 -12.49 -1.97
C PHE A 44 -16.96 -12.69 -2.10
N ASP A 45 -17.48 -12.89 -3.31
CA ASP A 45 -18.91 -13.05 -3.57
C ASP A 45 -19.50 -14.32 -2.90
N ARG A 46 -18.66 -15.29 -2.50
CA ARG A 46 -19.09 -16.47 -1.72
C ARG A 46 -19.52 -16.16 -0.29
N HIS A 47 -19.11 -14.99 0.24
CA HIS A 47 -19.44 -14.58 1.58
C HIS A 47 -20.78 -13.82 1.61
N ALA A 48 -21.74 -14.31 2.40
CA ALA A 48 -23.07 -13.69 2.52
C ALA A 48 -23.02 -12.27 3.10
N ASN A 49 -21.95 -11.93 3.81
CA ASN A 49 -21.69 -10.64 4.43
C ASN A 49 -20.78 -9.73 3.56
N PHE A 50 -20.62 -10.06 2.27
CA PHE A 50 -19.86 -9.26 1.29
C PHE A 50 -20.76 -8.52 0.32
N ARG A 51 -20.37 -7.31 -0.04
CA ARG A 51 -21.03 -6.49 -1.09
C ARG A 51 -19.99 -5.72 -1.90
N PHE A 52 -20.13 -5.74 -3.22
CA PHE A 52 -19.34 -4.90 -4.13
C PHE A 52 -20.14 -3.71 -4.65
N VAL A 53 -19.56 -2.53 -4.61
CA VAL A 53 -20.08 -1.30 -5.18
C VAL A 53 -19.04 -0.71 -6.12
N GLN A 54 -19.32 -0.75 -7.42
CA GLN A 54 -18.42 -0.17 -8.41
C GLN A 54 -18.53 1.35 -8.45
N GLY A 55 -17.39 2.04 -8.43
CA GLY A 55 -17.34 3.50 -8.54
C GLY A 55 -15.93 4.07 -8.42
N ASP A 56 -15.83 5.35 -8.69
CA ASP A 56 -14.62 6.16 -8.52
C ASP A 56 -14.76 7.00 -7.25
N VAL A 57 -13.73 7.03 -6.40
CA VAL A 57 -13.75 7.82 -5.15
C VAL A 57 -13.86 9.33 -5.38
N THR A 58 -13.58 9.80 -6.59
CA THR A 58 -13.79 11.21 -6.98
C THR A 58 -15.26 11.54 -7.26
N ASP A 59 -16.11 10.53 -7.46
CA ASP A 59 -17.56 10.68 -7.61
C ASP A 59 -18.24 10.48 -6.25
N LEU A 60 -18.63 11.60 -5.63
CA LEU A 60 -19.29 11.61 -4.32
C LEU A 60 -20.61 10.82 -4.34
N THR A 61 -21.40 10.94 -5.41
CA THR A 61 -22.69 10.25 -5.55
C THR A 61 -22.50 8.73 -5.67
N ALA A 62 -21.47 8.30 -6.38
CA ALA A 62 -21.15 6.88 -6.45
C ALA A 62 -20.70 6.34 -5.08
N LEU A 63 -19.91 7.12 -4.34
CA LEU A 63 -19.39 6.73 -3.01
C LEU A 63 -20.51 6.65 -1.96
N GLU A 64 -21.54 7.52 -2.02
CA GLU A 64 -22.73 7.48 -1.13
C GLU A 64 -23.46 6.13 -1.17
N ARG A 65 -23.37 5.37 -2.28
CA ARG A 65 -23.96 4.03 -2.38
C ARG A 65 -23.25 2.98 -1.51
N ALA A 66 -21.99 3.21 -1.21
CA ALA A 66 -21.19 2.31 -0.36
C ALA A 66 -21.13 2.81 1.08
N LEU A 67 -20.82 4.09 1.28
CA LEU A 67 -20.67 4.72 2.59
C LEU A 67 -22.02 5.33 3.04
N THR A 68 -22.86 4.45 3.58
CA THR A 68 -24.22 4.77 4.02
C THR A 68 -24.26 4.93 5.56
N PRO A 69 -25.35 5.53 6.12
CA PRO A 69 -25.56 5.51 7.56
C PRO A 69 -25.51 4.08 8.14
N GLY A 70 -24.86 3.93 9.30
CA GLY A 70 -24.68 2.62 9.96
C GLY A 70 -23.40 1.89 9.54
N VAL A 71 -22.53 2.49 8.73
CA VAL A 71 -21.16 2.03 8.53
C VAL A 71 -20.31 2.45 9.74
N ASP A 72 -19.71 1.49 10.43
CA ASP A 72 -18.89 1.73 11.62
C ASP A 72 -17.51 2.30 11.25
N THR A 73 -16.87 1.71 10.24
CA THR A 73 -15.53 2.09 9.82
C THR A 73 -15.36 2.06 8.30
N VAL A 74 -14.70 3.07 7.75
CA VAL A 74 -14.18 3.04 6.38
C VAL A 74 -12.66 2.93 6.39
N PHE A 75 -12.16 1.91 5.71
CA PHE A 75 -10.74 1.76 5.38
C PHE A 75 -10.51 2.39 4.00
N HIS A 76 -9.85 3.54 3.98
CA HIS A 76 -9.63 4.27 2.74
C HIS A 76 -8.26 3.93 2.13
N LEU A 77 -8.24 2.91 1.25
CA LEU A 77 -7.05 2.46 0.54
C LEU A 77 -7.02 2.87 -0.93
N ALA A 78 -8.15 3.31 -1.49
CA ALA A 78 -8.22 3.75 -2.89
C ALA A 78 -7.22 4.89 -3.14
N ALA A 79 -6.29 4.67 -4.05
CA ALA A 79 -5.27 5.63 -4.45
C ALA A 79 -4.65 5.24 -5.78
N VAL A 80 -4.17 6.20 -6.54
CA VAL A 80 -3.28 5.93 -7.67
C VAL A 80 -1.84 5.88 -7.17
N VAL A 81 -1.19 4.71 -7.31
CA VAL A 81 0.17 4.43 -6.82
C VAL A 81 1.07 3.91 -7.94
N GLY A 82 2.38 4.01 -7.75
CA GLY A 82 3.39 3.46 -8.65
C GLY A 82 4.04 4.52 -9.55
N VAL A 83 5.38 4.40 -9.70
CA VAL A 83 6.23 5.39 -10.42
C VAL A 83 5.70 5.68 -11.82
N LYS A 84 5.34 4.65 -12.59
CA LYS A 84 4.82 4.80 -13.95
C LYS A 84 3.57 5.69 -13.98
N ASN A 85 2.67 5.57 -13.00
CA ASN A 85 1.41 6.32 -12.99
C ASN A 85 1.63 7.81 -12.74
N TYR A 86 2.45 8.18 -11.76
CA TYR A 86 2.69 9.62 -11.51
C TYR A 86 3.63 10.28 -12.52
N LEU A 87 4.39 9.50 -13.30
CA LEU A 87 5.11 10.03 -14.46
C LEU A 87 4.19 10.21 -15.67
N LYS A 88 3.22 9.29 -15.86
CA LYS A 88 2.32 9.28 -17.03
C LYS A 88 1.14 10.24 -16.84
N ASP A 89 0.51 10.24 -15.67
CA ASP A 89 -0.69 11.03 -15.38
C ASP A 89 -0.69 11.58 -13.95
N PRO A 90 0.14 12.59 -13.65
CA PRO A 90 0.21 13.20 -12.32
C PRO A 90 -1.09 13.90 -11.91
N LEU A 91 -1.91 14.39 -12.84
CA LEU A 91 -3.19 15.00 -12.53
C LEU A 91 -4.16 13.98 -11.93
N ARG A 92 -4.25 12.80 -12.53
CA ARG A 92 -5.06 11.71 -12.00
C ARG A 92 -4.63 11.27 -10.60
N VAL A 93 -3.30 11.24 -10.35
CA VAL A 93 -2.76 10.94 -9.02
C VAL A 93 -3.23 11.96 -7.98
N LEU A 94 -3.12 13.25 -8.29
CA LEU A 94 -3.54 14.32 -7.38
C LEU A 94 -5.06 14.27 -7.13
N ASP A 95 -5.84 14.13 -8.19
CA ASP A 95 -7.29 14.14 -8.12
C ASP A 95 -7.85 12.95 -7.31
N VAL A 96 -7.46 11.74 -7.65
CA VAL A 96 -7.92 10.55 -6.90
C VAL A 96 -7.48 10.59 -5.45
N ASN A 97 -6.21 10.92 -5.18
CA ASN A 97 -5.68 10.84 -3.83
C ASN A 97 -6.18 11.98 -2.92
N VAL A 98 -6.44 13.17 -3.46
CA VAL A 98 -6.88 14.34 -2.67
C VAL A 98 -8.39 14.47 -2.66
N THR A 99 -9.02 14.54 -3.85
CA THR A 99 -10.48 14.68 -3.96
C THR A 99 -11.19 13.45 -3.44
N GLY A 100 -10.69 12.24 -3.78
CA GLY A 100 -11.22 10.99 -3.25
C GLY A 100 -11.17 10.92 -1.73
N THR A 101 -10.04 11.30 -1.12
CA THR A 101 -9.93 11.37 0.35
C THR A 101 -10.91 12.39 0.93
N ARG A 102 -11.05 13.57 0.33
CA ARG A 102 -12.00 14.58 0.78
C ARG A 102 -13.43 14.07 0.77
N ASN A 103 -13.84 13.38 -0.30
CA ASN A 103 -15.18 12.81 -0.43
C ASN A 103 -15.44 11.75 0.68
N VAL A 104 -14.46 10.86 0.93
CA VAL A 104 -14.58 9.87 2.02
C VAL A 104 -14.73 10.56 3.37
N LEU A 105 -13.92 11.57 3.67
CA LEU A 105 -13.98 12.31 4.93
C LEU A 105 -15.30 13.05 5.11
N GLU A 106 -15.82 13.68 4.04
CA GLU A 106 -17.08 14.38 4.07
C GLU A 106 -18.26 13.45 4.39
N LEU A 107 -18.35 12.30 3.71
CA LEU A 107 -19.41 11.32 3.99
C LEU A 107 -19.25 10.68 5.35
N SER A 108 -18.02 10.38 5.76
CA SER A 108 -17.74 9.83 7.08
C SER A 108 -18.17 10.78 8.20
N HIS A 109 -17.92 12.08 8.01
CA HIS A 109 -18.39 13.10 8.96
C HIS A 109 -19.93 13.16 9.01
N ARG A 110 -20.62 13.13 7.87
CA ARG A 110 -22.09 13.14 7.82
C ARG A 110 -22.73 11.96 8.54
N HIS A 111 -22.06 10.79 8.52
CA HIS A 111 -22.59 9.55 9.07
C HIS A 111 -21.99 9.15 10.42
N GLY A 112 -21.00 9.86 10.93
CA GLY A 112 -20.28 9.52 12.16
C GLY A 112 -19.39 8.29 12.02
N THR A 113 -18.95 7.97 10.79
CA THR A 113 -18.15 6.78 10.48
C THR A 113 -16.67 7.02 10.81
N ARG A 114 -16.02 6.07 11.48
CA ARG A 114 -14.57 6.09 11.70
C ARG A 114 -13.81 5.93 10.39
N VAL A 115 -12.69 6.66 10.23
CA VAL A 115 -11.83 6.58 9.04
C VAL A 115 -10.46 6.02 9.40
N VAL A 116 -10.06 4.94 8.75
CA VAL A 116 -8.67 4.45 8.75
C VAL A 116 -8.06 4.76 7.38
N PHE A 117 -7.14 5.71 7.35
CA PHE A 117 -6.54 6.22 6.13
C PHE A 117 -5.20 5.54 5.84
N ALA A 118 -5.10 4.90 4.67
CA ALA A 118 -3.85 4.31 4.17
C ALA A 118 -2.94 5.40 3.59
N SER A 119 -1.90 5.75 4.32
CA SER A 119 -0.83 6.62 3.90
C SER A 119 0.44 5.83 3.55
N THR A 120 1.58 6.47 3.46
CA THR A 120 2.80 5.91 2.92
C THR A 120 4.05 6.54 3.54
N SER A 121 5.14 5.79 3.58
CA SER A 121 6.47 6.31 3.90
C SER A 121 6.97 7.40 2.95
N GLU A 122 6.37 7.53 1.77
CA GLU A 122 6.72 8.58 0.80
C GLU A 122 6.43 10.00 1.33
N VAL A 123 5.61 10.16 2.36
CA VAL A 123 5.33 11.48 2.97
C VAL A 123 6.57 12.13 3.56
N PHE A 124 7.56 11.36 4.02
CA PHE A 124 8.83 11.87 4.55
C PHE A 124 9.76 12.42 3.45
N GLY A 125 9.55 11.98 2.19
CA GLY A 125 10.33 12.44 1.05
C GLY A 125 11.82 12.14 1.19
N LYS A 126 12.64 13.19 1.08
CA LYS A 126 14.12 13.17 1.19
C LYS A 126 14.60 13.55 2.59
N ASN A 127 13.83 13.35 3.65
CA ASN A 127 14.31 13.60 5.01
C ASN A 127 15.64 12.84 5.22
N PRO A 128 16.72 13.53 5.62
CA PRO A 128 18.05 12.92 5.73
C PRO A 128 18.27 12.10 7.00
N ASN A 129 17.31 12.07 7.92
CA ASN A 129 17.46 11.55 9.29
C ASN A 129 16.60 10.30 9.56
N PRO A 130 16.79 9.15 8.87
CA PRO A 130 16.14 7.91 9.28
C PRO A 130 16.77 7.37 10.58
N PRO A 131 16.04 6.57 11.39
CA PRO A 131 14.66 6.10 11.16
C PRO A 131 13.61 7.21 11.35
N PHE A 132 12.52 7.17 10.57
CA PHE A 132 11.48 8.19 10.57
C PHE A 132 10.44 7.89 11.65
N ALA A 133 10.31 8.79 12.63
CA ALA A 133 9.17 8.83 13.55
C ALA A 133 7.96 9.52 12.90
N GLU A 134 6.76 9.33 13.47
CA GLU A 134 5.52 9.84 12.88
C GLU A 134 5.48 11.37 12.76
N ASP A 135 6.13 12.09 13.68
CA ASP A 135 6.13 13.55 13.73
C ASP A 135 7.36 14.20 13.07
N ASP A 136 8.19 13.38 12.40
CA ASP A 136 9.38 13.92 11.73
C ASP A 136 9.03 14.80 10.53
N ASP A 137 9.93 15.77 10.28
CA ASP A 137 9.82 16.70 9.16
C ASP A 137 9.78 15.99 7.81
N ARG A 138 9.10 16.62 6.87
CA ARG A 138 9.02 16.19 5.46
C ARG A 138 9.89 17.07 4.58
N VAL A 139 10.75 16.46 3.79
CA VAL A 139 11.62 17.16 2.83
C VAL A 139 11.29 16.66 1.42
N LEU A 140 10.60 17.48 0.64
CA LEU A 140 10.23 17.13 -0.74
C LEU A 140 11.12 17.87 -1.75
N GLY A 141 11.22 17.29 -2.96
CA GLY A 141 11.92 17.92 -4.06
C GLY A 141 11.07 18.97 -4.79
N SER A 142 11.59 19.45 -5.91
CA SER A 142 10.92 20.44 -6.76
C SER A 142 9.54 19.97 -7.21
N THR A 143 8.55 20.85 -7.20
CA THR A 143 7.19 20.59 -7.72
C THR A 143 7.18 20.30 -9.23
N ARG A 144 8.28 20.58 -9.95
CA ARG A 144 8.45 20.19 -11.36
C ARG A 144 8.83 18.72 -11.55
N THR A 145 9.22 18.02 -10.47
CA THR A 145 9.56 16.60 -10.51
C THR A 145 8.32 15.80 -10.20
N ALA A 146 7.74 15.11 -11.18
CA ALA A 146 6.47 14.40 -11.09
C ALA A 146 6.43 13.34 -9.97
N ARG A 147 7.57 12.74 -9.61
CA ARG A 147 7.69 11.82 -8.47
C ARG A 147 7.07 12.39 -7.19
N TRP A 148 7.26 13.67 -6.90
CA TRP A 148 6.80 14.29 -5.67
C TRP A 148 5.29 14.58 -5.63
N SER A 149 4.59 14.43 -6.77
CA SER A 149 3.13 14.57 -6.82
C SER A 149 2.42 13.56 -5.91
N TYR A 150 2.89 12.30 -5.91
CA TYR A 150 2.34 11.26 -5.04
C TYR A 150 2.59 11.56 -3.55
N SER A 151 3.83 11.85 -3.19
CA SER A 151 4.18 12.21 -1.80
C SER A 151 3.40 13.42 -1.32
N THR A 152 3.27 14.45 -2.18
CA THR A 152 2.49 15.66 -1.87
C THR A 152 1.00 15.34 -1.73
N SER A 153 0.42 14.54 -2.62
CA SER A 153 -1.00 14.17 -2.55
C SER A 153 -1.34 13.41 -1.27
N LYS A 154 -0.50 12.46 -0.87
CA LYS A 154 -0.69 11.70 0.38
C LYS A 154 -0.51 12.57 1.61
N ALA A 155 0.50 13.45 1.61
CA ALA A 155 0.71 14.41 2.70
C ALA A 155 -0.45 15.42 2.80
N MET A 156 -0.97 15.92 1.69
CA MET A 156 -2.16 16.78 1.66
C MET A 156 -3.39 16.05 2.20
N ALA A 157 -3.54 14.77 1.83
CA ALA A 157 -4.63 13.93 2.34
C ALA A 157 -4.52 13.71 3.86
N GLU A 158 -3.31 13.51 4.43
CA GLU A 158 -3.13 13.46 5.88
C GLU A 158 -3.52 14.77 6.56
N HIS A 159 -3.17 15.92 5.96
CA HIS A 159 -3.62 17.22 6.49
C HIS A 159 -5.15 17.34 6.49
N LEU A 160 -5.84 16.86 5.45
CA LEU A 160 -7.31 16.83 5.43
C LEU A 160 -7.87 15.92 6.53
N VAL A 161 -7.28 14.72 6.72
CA VAL A 161 -7.67 13.77 7.76
C VAL A 161 -7.58 14.41 9.15
N PHE A 162 -6.44 15.00 9.51
CA PHE A 162 -6.24 15.63 10.81
C PHE A 162 -7.05 16.92 10.99
N ALA A 163 -7.25 17.70 9.91
CA ALA A 163 -8.10 18.89 9.96
C ALA A 163 -9.56 18.53 10.26
N MET A 164 -10.09 17.44 9.66
CA MET A 164 -11.44 16.95 9.95
C MET A 164 -11.57 16.44 11.39
N HIS A 165 -10.53 15.79 11.90
CA HIS A 165 -10.49 15.39 13.31
C HIS A 165 -10.53 16.61 14.24
N THR A 166 -9.68 17.61 13.99
CA THR A 166 -9.59 18.82 14.81
C THR A 166 -10.87 19.66 14.76
N ALA A 167 -11.44 19.83 13.57
CA ALA A 167 -12.60 20.71 13.38
C ALA A 167 -13.93 20.08 13.80
N TYR A 168 -14.06 18.74 13.64
CA TYR A 168 -15.35 18.05 13.77
C TYR A 168 -15.31 16.86 14.71
N ALA A 169 -14.18 16.59 15.37
CA ALA A 169 -13.95 15.40 16.19
C ALA A 169 -14.21 14.08 15.42
N LEU A 170 -14.05 14.09 14.08
CA LEU A 170 -14.17 12.88 13.29
C LEU A 170 -13.14 11.85 13.79
N PRO A 171 -13.54 10.60 14.15
CA PRO A 171 -12.59 9.59 14.56
C PRO A 171 -11.77 9.10 13.38
N VAL A 172 -10.52 9.51 13.31
CA VAL A 172 -9.58 9.19 12.21
C VAL A 172 -8.34 8.50 12.75
N THR A 173 -7.74 7.65 11.93
CA THR A 173 -6.42 7.05 12.18
C THR A 173 -5.66 6.99 10.87
N VAL A 174 -4.38 7.35 10.87
CA VAL A 174 -3.50 7.28 9.71
C VAL A 174 -2.56 6.09 9.88
N VAL A 175 -2.47 5.23 8.85
CA VAL A 175 -1.50 4.12 8.78
C VAL A 175 -0.53 4.38 7.65
N ARG A 176 0.75 4.60 7.95
CA ARG A 176 1.82 4.81 6.96
C ARG A 176 2.53 3.50 6.68
N TYR A 177 2.34 2.96 5.49
CA TYR A 177 2.99 1.71 5.09
C TYR A 177 4.41 1.94 4.58
N PHE A 178 5.32 1.02 4.96
CA PHE A 178 6.70 1.00 4.49
C PHE A 178 6.96 -0.25 3.65
N ASN A 179 7.05 -0.06 2.33
CA ASN A 179 7.39 -1.07 1.31
C ASN A 179 6.73 -2.44 1.55
N VAL A 180 5.41 -2.42 1.68
CA VAL A 180 4.63 -3.66 1.82
C VAL A 180 4.77 -4.52 0.57
N TYR A 181 5.00 -5.82 0.75
CA TYR A 181 5.11 -6.81 -0.32
C TYR A 181 4.38 -8.11 0.05
N GLY A 182 4.12 -8.96 -0.94
CA GLY A 182 3.48 -10.25 -0.72
C GLY A 182 2.66 -10.74 -1.93
N PRO A 183 1.90 -11.82 -1.75
CA PRO A 183 0.95 -12.32 -2.72
C PRO A 183 0.02 -11.24 -3.28
N ARG A 184 -0.41 -11.36 -4.53
CA ARG A 184 -1.31 -10.42 -5.23
C ARG A 184 -0.71 -9.03 -5.53
N GLN A 185 0.54 -8.76 -5.14
CA GLN A 185 1.18 -7.48 -5.48
C GLN A 185 1.44 -7.41 -6.99
N ASN A 186 1.00 -6.31 -7.63
CA ASN A 186 1.29 -6.06 -9.04
C ASN A 186 2.82 -6.11 -9.31
N PRO A 187 3.30 -6.81 -10.35
CA PRO A 187 4.73 -7.01 -10.65
C PRO A 187 5.42 -5.75 -11.23
N ILE A 188 5.18 -4.60 -10.60
CA ILE A 188 5.84 -3.31 -10.90
C ILE A 188 6.73 -2.83 -9.75
N PHE A 189 6.69 -3.50 -8.59
CA PHE A 189 7.51 -3.19 -7.43
C PHE A 189 8.67 -4.19 -7.32
N VAL A 190 9.76 -3.82 -6.68
CA VAL A 190 11.03 -4.55 -6.75
C VAL A 190 10.89 -6.05 -6.43
N ILE A 191 10.23 -6.44 -5.33
CA ILE A 191 10.11 -7.85 -4.96
C ILE A 191 9.17 -8.59 -5.92
N SER A 192 7.97 -8.07 -6.14
CA SER A 192 6.97 -8.71 -7.02
C SER A 192 7.45 -8.79 -8.47
N GLN A 193 8.13 -7.75 -8.98
CA GLN A 193 8.73 -7.75 -10.32
C GLN A 193 9.86 -8.78 -10.42
N SER A 194 10.74 -8.86 -9.41
CA SER A 194 11.83 -9.83 -9.39
C SER A 194 11.30 -11.26 -9.40
N ILE A 195 10.36 -11.58 -8.53
CA ILE A 195 9.72 -12.90 -8.47
C ILE A 195 9.05 -13.24 -9.80
N HIS A 196 8.26 -12.32 -10.36
CA HIS A 196 7.58 -12.52 -11.64
C HIS A 196 8.57 -12.81 -12.77
N ARG A 197 9.66 -12.04 -12.88
CA ARG A 197 10.70 -12.25 -13.91
C ARG A 197 11.41 -13.58 -13.72
N ILE A 198 11.85 -13.89 -12.50
CA ILE A 198 12.57 -15.13 -12.18
C ILE A 198 11.71 -16.36 -12.54
N LEU A 199 10.44 -16.39 -12.11
CA LEU A 199 9.55 -17.51 -12.38
C LEU A 199 9.19 -17.66 -13.87
N ASN A 200 9.37 -16.59 -14.66
CA ASN A 200 9.30 -16.63 -16.13
C ASN A 200 10.66 -16.92 -16.80
N GLY A 201 11.67 -17.36 -16.06
CA GLY A 201 13.00 -17.67 -16.59
C GLY A 201 13.82 -16.47 -17.03
N ARG A 202 13.48 -15.26 -16.58
CA ARG A 202 14.14 -14.00 -16.94
C ARG A 202 14.93 -13.44 -15.74
N GLN A 203 16.07 -12.82 -16.00
CA GLN A 203 16.83 -12.12 -14.96
C GLN A 203 16.01 -10.98 -14.35
N PRO A 204 15.93 -10.86 -13.00
CA PRO A 204 15.32 -9.69 -12.36
C PRO A 204 16.14 -8.43 -12.66
N LEU A 205 15.48 -7.25 -12.60
CA LEU A 205 16.14 -5.98 -12.86
C LEU A 205 16.73 -5.41 -11.58
N LEU A 206 17.99 -5.00 -11.65
CA LEU A 206 18.67 -4.30 -10.56
C LEU A 206 19.02 -2.88 -11.03
N TYR A 207 18.37 -1.89 -10.43
CA TYR A 207 18.57 -0.50 -10.79
C TYR A 207 19.83 0.06 -10.14
N ASP A 208 20.73 0.63 -10.97
CA ASP A 208 22.05 1.13 -10.61
C ASP A 208 22.88 0.05 -9.87
N SER A 209 23.54 0.38 -8.74
CA SER A 209 24.32 -0.59 -7.94
C SER A 209 23.47 -1.52 -7.08
N GLY A 210 22.20 -1.19 -6.83
CA GLY A 210 21.34 -1.92 -5.89
C GLY A 210 21.63 -1.63 -4.41
N ASP A 211 22.50 -0.64 -4.10
CA ASP A 211 22.90 -0.28 -2.73
C ASP A 211 21.82 0.51 -1.96
N GLN A 212 20.81 1.02 -2.65
CA GLN A 212 19.70 1.67 -1.98
C GLN A 212 19.01 0.69 -1.02
N THR A 213 18.73 1.17 0.20
CA THR A 213 18.15 0.32 1.24
C THR A 213 16.67 0.61 1.45
N ARG A 214 15.94 -0.43 1.82
CA ARG A 214 14.52 -0.38 2.19
C ARG A 214 14.26 -1.30 3.37
N CYS A 215 13.17 -1.03 4.07
CA CYS A 215 12.59 -1.93 5.06
C CYS A 215 11.33 -2.54 4.47
N PHE A 216 11.39 -3.83 4.17
CA PHE A 216 10.29 -4.56 3.53
C PHE A 216 9.40 -5.20 4.57
N THR A 217 8.08 -5.01 4.43
CA THR A 217 7.08 -5.50 5.37
C THR A 217 6.16 -6.49 4.65
N TYR A 218 6.06 -7.70 5.18
CA TYR A 218 5.13 -8.68 4.61
C TYR A 218 3.68 -8.24 4.81
N VAL A 219 2.83 -8.53 3.84
CA VAL A 219 1.46 -7.99 3.78
C VAL A 219 0.62 -8.36 5.00
N ASP A 220 0.77 -9.58 5.54
CA ASP A 220 0.01 -10.01 6.72
C ASP A 220 0.34 -9.14 7.95
N ASP A 221 1.61 -8.75 8.13
CA ASP A 221 2.01 -7.84 9.20
C ASP A 221 1.44 -6.43 9.02
N ALA A 222 1.36 -5.96 7.76
CA ALA A 222 0.73 -4.68 7.44
C ALA A 222 -0.78 -4.71 7.74
N ILE A 223 -1.47 -5.80 7.39
CA ILE A 223 -2.90 -5.99 7.70
C ILE A 223 -3.11 -6.07 9.21
N ALA A 224 -2.29 -6.85 9.94
CA ALA A 224 -2.37 -6.93 11.39
C ALA A 224 -2.25 -5.55 12.05
N GLY A 225 -1.27 -4.72 11.62
CA GLY A 225 -1.11 -3.35 12.11
C GLY A 225 -2.31 -2.46 11.79
N THR A 226 -2.89 -2.61 10.60
CA THR A 226 -4.07 -1.85 10.18
C THR A 226 -5.31 -2.18 11.04
N LEU A 227 -5.53 -3.46 11.31
CA LEU A 227 -6.65 -3.91 12.16
C LEU A 227 -6.46 -3.47 13.60
N LEU A 228 -5.26 -3.62 14.17
CA LEU A 228 -4.94 -3.12 15.52
C LEU A 228 -5.17 -1.61 15.64
N ALA A 229 -4.76 -0.83 14.64
CA ALA A 229 -4.99 0.61 14.60
C ALA A 229 -6.50 0.94 14.48
N SER A 230 -7.25 0.17 13.70
CA SER A 230 -8.71 0.32 13.57
C SER A 230 -9.45 0.02 14.87
N ASP A 231 -9.04 -1.03 15.59
CA ASP A 231 -9.74 -1.51 16.78
C ASP A 231 -9.40 -0.72 18.05
N SER A 232 -8.34 0.09 18.03
CA SER A 232 -7.86 0.86 19.17
C SER A 232 -8.45 2.27 19.23
N ASN A 233 -9.12 2.61 20.33
CA ASN A 233 -9.54 4.00 20.57
C ASN A 233 -8.35 4.94 20.82
N ARG A 234 -7.19 4.42 21.25
CA ARG A 234 -5.96 5.20 21.41
C ARG A 234 -5.37 5.65 20.07
N ALA A 235 -5.79 5.02 18.98
CA ALA A 235 -5.33 5.37 17.64
C ALA A 235 -6.15 6.52 17.00
N ILE A 236 -7.22 6.97 17.66
CA ILE A 236 -8.03 8.08 17.15
C ILE A 236 -7.24 9.39 17.23
N GLY A 237 -7.13 10.08 16.10
CA GLY A 237 -6.35 11.32 15.96
C GLY A 237 -4.86 11.11 15.74
N GLU A 238 -4.41 9.86 15.56
CA GLU A 238 -3.00 9.49 15.52
C GLU A 238 -2.55 8.93 14.18
N ALA A 239 -1.25 9.06 13.90
CA ALA A 239 -0.58 8.34 12.83
C ALA A 239 0.28 7.21 13.39
N PHE A 240 0.41 6.11 12.62
CA PHE A 240 1.29 4.99 12.95
C PHE A 240 2.10 4.56 11.74
N ASN A 241 3.41 4.45 11.91
CA ASN A 241 4.28 3.79 10.95
C ASN A 241 4.17 2.28 11.11
N ILE A 242 3.72 1.60 10.07
CA ILE A 242 3.64 0.14 10.03
C ILE A 242 4.67 -0.38 9.04
N GLY A 243 5.78 -0.87 9.59
CA GLY A 243 6.91 -1.32 8.79
C GLY A 243 7.97 -2.05 9.59
N SER A 244 8.61 -3.03 8.94
CA SER A 244 9.84 -3.63 9.45
C SER A 244 10.90 -2.54 9.65
N MET A 245 11.66 -2.63 10.73
CA MET A 245 12.81 -1.75 11.00
C MET A 245 14.13 -2.35 10.50
N THR A 246 14.07 -3.55 9.91
CA THR A 246 15.25 -4.23 9.35
C THR A 246 15.57 -3.66 7.97
N GLU A 247 16.68 -2.95 7.89
CA GLU A 247 17.17 -2.35 6.65
C GLU A 247 17.87 -3.41 5.78
N THR A 248 17.49 -3.51 4.51
CA THR A 248 18.04 -4.48 3.56
C THR A 248 18.31 -3.78 2.23
N THR A 249 19.43 -4.05 1.57
CA THR A 249 19.70 -3.51 0.24
C THR A 249 18.77 -4.13 -0.81
N VAL A 250 18.46 -3.38 -1.86
CA VAL A 250 17.68 -3.92 -2.98
C VAL A 250 18.44 -5.08 -3.65
N GLY A 251 19.77 -4.97 -3.72
CA GLY A 251 20.63 -6.05 -4.24
C GLY A 251 20.48 -7.35 -3.45
N ASP A 252 20.56 -7.29 -2.11
CA ASP A 252 20.41 -8.47 -1.25
C ASP A 252 19.02 -9.10 -1.39
N VAL A 253 17.97 -8.29 -1.47
CA VAL A 253 16.59 -8.79 -1.65
C VAL A 253 16.42 -9.49 -2.99
N VAL A 254 16.98 -8.94 -4.07
CA VAL A 254 16.96 -9.57 -5.40
C VAL A 254 17.76 -10.87 -5.42
N ALA A 255 18.95 -10.89 -4.81
CA ALA A 255 19.76 -12.10 -4.69
C ALA A 255 19.05 -13.18 -3.86
N LEU A 256 18.39 -12.80 -2.78
CA LEU A 256 17.60 -13.71 -1.94
C LEU A 256 16.41 -14.30 -2.74
N ALA A 257 15.72 -13.50 -3.54
CA ALA A 257 14.63 -13.98 -4.39
C ALA A 257 15.12 -14.99 -5.46
N ILE A 258 16.28 -14.76 -6.07
CA ILE A 258 16.92 -15.70 -7.00
C ILE A 258 17.21 -17.03 -6.28
N LYS A 259 17.86 -16.95 -5.12
CA LYS A 259 18.24 -18.14 -4.31
C LYS A 259 17.01 -18.97 -3.93
N ILE A 260 15.94 -18.33 -3.42
CA ILE A 260 14.74 -19.04 -2.97
C ILE A 260 13.96 -19.62 -4.14
N ALA A 261 13.84 -18.86 -5.23
CA ALA A 261 13.11 -19.33 -6.41
C ALA A 261 13.80 -20.52 -7.08
N ASN A 262 15.13 -20.59 -7.01
CA ASN A 262 15.93 -21.71 -7.51
C ASN A 262 15.54 -22.15 -8.94
N VAL A 263 15.56 -21.19 -9.88
CA VAL A 263 15.28 -21.42 -11.30
C VAL A 263 16.59 -21.49 -12.06
N ASP A 264 16.92 -22.65 -12.66
CA ASP A 264 18.22 -22.94 -13.27
C ASP A 264 18.69 -21.91 -14.30
N SER A 265 17.76 -21.30 -15.05
CA SER A 265 18.08 -20.29 -16.07
C SER A 265 18.39 -18.91 -15.50
N VAL A 266 18.26 -18.68 -14.18
CA VAL A 266 18.38 -17.35 -13.56
C VAL A 266 19.37 -17.41 -12.41
N SER A 267 20.60 -17.00 -12.65
CA SER A 267 21.68 -16.98 -11.65
C SER A 267 22.11 -15.59 -11.19
N SER A 268 21.68 -14.54 -11.88
CA SER A 268 22.06 -13.15 -11.60
C SER A 268 20.97 -12.17 -11.98
N ALA A 269 21.11 -10.93 -11.56
CA ALA A 269 20.24 -9.81 -11.97
C ALA A 269 20.81 -9.09 -13.22
N GLU A 270 19.92 -8.47 -13.98
CA GLU A 270 20.24 -7.58 -15.10
C GLU A 270 20.38 -6.15 -14.57
N ALA A 271 21.57 -5.54 -14.75
CA ALA A 271 21.81 -4.17 -14.31
C ALA A 271 21.13 -3.16 -15.25
N ILE A 272 20.38 -2.23 -14.67
CA ILE A 272 19.65 -1.17 -15.39
C ILE A 272 20.10 0.19 -14.87
N ASN A 273 20.45 1.09 -15.80
CA ASN A 273 20.71 2.47 -15.44
C ASN A 273 19.39 3.23 -15.23
N THR A 274 19.14 3.68 -13.99
CA THR A 274 17.89 4.36 -13.59
C THR A 274 17.62 5.63 -14.39
N ALA A 275 18.64 6.44 -14.64
CA ALA A 275 18.51 7.70 -15.40
C ALA A 275 18.15 7.45 -16.87
N ALA A 276 18.67 6.38 -17.48
CA ALA A 276 18.30 5.98 -18.83
C ALA A 276 16.88 5.41 -18.90
N HIS A 277 16.45 4.70 -17.87
CA HIS A 277 15.15 4.01 -17.83
C HIS A 277 13.96 4.97 -17.57
N TYR A 278 14.12 5.89 -16.59
CA TYR A 278 13.05 6.82 -16.18
C TYR A 278 13.23 8.25 -16.67
N GLY A 279 14.35 8.54 -17.34
CA GLY A 279 14.74 9.90 -17.72
C GLY A 279 15.48 10.65 -16.61
N GLY A 280 16.37 11.58 -16.97
CA GLY A 280 17.33 12.24 -16.09
C GLY A 280 16.78 13.12 -14.95
N ARG A 281 15.47 13.13 -14.71
CA ARG A 281 14.81 13.85 -13.60
C ARG A 281 14.20 12.93 -12.54
N TYR A 282 14.48 11.63 -12.59
CA TYR A 282 14.04 10.71 -11.53
C TYR A 282 14.98 10.87 -10.33
N GLU A 283 14.38 11.21 -9.17
CA GLU A 283 15.10 11.31 -7.90
C GLU A 283 14.74 10.10 -7.06
N ASP A 284 15.70 9.25 -6.69
CA ASP A 284 15.48 8.17 -5.73
C ASP A 284 15.82 8.61 -4.30
N ILE A 285 15.28 7.89 -3.32
CA ILE A 285 15.54 8.09 -1.90
C ILE A 285 16.51 6.98 -1.49
N PRO A 286 17.73 7.31 -1.03
CA PRO A 286 18.74 6.28 -0.74
C PRO A 286 18.34 5.38 0.43
N ARG A 287 17.77 5.94 1.51
CA ARG A 287 17.38 5.20 2.72
C ARG A 287 15.96 5.55 3.14
N ARG A 288 15.18 4.53 3.53
CA ARG A 288 13.81 4.71 4.01
C ARG A 288 13.51 3.67 5.10
N ILE A 289 13.68 4.08 6.35
CA ILE A 289 13.57 3.23 7.53
C ILE A 289 12.50 3.80 8.45
N PRO A 290 11.46 3.02 8.84
CA PRO A 290 10.49 3.48 9.84
C PRO A 290 11.07 3.42 11.24
N ASP A 291 10.63 4.32 12.11
CA ASP A 291 10.50 4.03 13.52
C ASP A 291 9.06 3.54 13.77
N SER A 292 8.91 2.26 14.04
CA SER A 292 7.61 1.62 14.33
C SER A 292 7.39 1.41 15.84
N THR A 293 8.22 2.02 16.69
CA THR A 293 8.17 1.86 18.15
C THR A 293 6.82 2.31 18.73
N LYS A 294 6.21 3.36 18.16
CA LYS A 294 4.87 3.82 18.55
C LYS A 294 3.82 2.74 18.32
N ALA A 295 3.79 2.12 17.15
CA ALA A 295 2.86 1.03 16.85
C ALA A 295 3.08 -0.18 17.77
N GLN A 296 4.34 -0.49 18.10
CA GLN A 296 4.67 -1.57 19.03
C GLN A 296 4.17 -1.28 20.44
N ARG A 297 4.37 -0.05 20.93
CA ARG A 297 4.02 0.35 22.29
C ARG A 297 2.52 0.52 22.49
N GLU A 298 1.84 1.17 21.55
CA GLU A 298 0.46 1.62 21.73
C GLU A 298 -0.58 0.66 21.16
N LEU A 299 -0.23 -0.06 20.09
CA LEU A 299 -1.10 -1.03 19.45
C LEU A 299 -0.73 -2.49 19.78
N GLY A 300 0.44 -2.73 20.37
CA GLY A 300 0.96 -4.08 20.57
C GLY A 300 1.40 -4.76 19.27
N TRP A 301 1.52 -3.99 18.17
CA TRP A 301 1.95 -4.54 16.88
C TRP A 301 3.35 -5.16 16.96
N ARG A 302 3.55 -6.28 16.28
CA ARG A 302 4.86 -6.95 16.18
C ARG A 302 5.01 -7.52 14.78
N LEU A 303 6.22 -7.40 14.22
CA LEU A 303 6.60 -8.10 12.99
C LEU A 303 6.63 -9.62 13.27
N GLN A 304 5.96 -10.41 12.44
CA GLN A 304 5.88 -11.87 12.56
C GLN A 304 6.62 -12.57 11.42
N VAL A 305 6.71 -11.93 10.24
CA VAL A 305 7.25 -12.55 9.04
C VAL A 305 8.53 -11.82 8.64
N ASP A 306 9.66 -12.52 8.66
CA ASP A 306 10.91 -11.98 8.15
C ASP A 306 10.95 -11.96 6.61
N ILE A 307 11.98 -11.32 6.06
CA ILE A 307 12.09 -11.12 4.60
C ILE A 307 12.23 -12.44 3.84
N GLU A 308 12.96 -13.40 4.40
CA GLU A 308 13.19 -14.70 3.75
C GLU A 308 11.89 -15.50 3.65
N GLU A 309 11.19 -15.63 4.76
CA GLU A 309 9.89 -16.32 4.82
C GLU A 309 8.84 -15.62 3.95
N GLY A 310 8.76 -14.30 3.98
CA GLY A 310 7.80 -13.55 3.16
C GLY A 310 8.06 -13.70 1.66
N ILE A 311 9.32 -13.70 1.22
CA ILE A 311 9.68 -13.97 -0.17
C ILE A 311 9.31 -15.41 -0.55
N ARG A 312 9.57 -16.40 0.31
CA ARG A 312 9.18 -17.79 0.07
C ARG A 312 7.68 -17.93 -0.12
N ARG A 313 6.87 -17.41 0.80
CA ARG A 313 5.41 -17.44 0.69
C ARG A 313 4.92 -16.77 -0.59
N THR A 314 5.54 -15.66 -0.99
CA THR A 314 5.17 -14.95 -2.22
C THR A 314 5.50 -15.76 -3.47
N ILE A 315 6.65 -16.43 -3.50
CA ILE A 315 7.07 -17.33 -4.59
C ILE A 315 6.13 -18.54 -4.68
N ASP A 316 5.83 -19.17 -3.55
CA ASP A 316 4.94 -20.35 -3.50
C ASP A 316 3.54 -19.99 -3.97
N TRP A 317 3.01 -18.83 -3.54
CA TRP A 317 1.75 -18.31 -4.06
C TRP A 317 1.80 -18.06 -5.57
N ALA A 318 2.85 -17.41 -6.08
CA ALA A 318 2.97 -17.11 -7.50
C ALA A 318 3.04 -18.38 -8.36
N ARG A 319 3.69 -19.44 -7.87
CA ARG A 319 3.72 -20.77 -8.51
C ARG A 319 2.34 -21.45 -8.53
N ALA A 320 1.58 -21.31 -7.46
CA ALA A 320 0.23 -21.82 -7.34
C ALA A 320 -0.80 -21.04 -8.19
N ASN A 321 -0.42 -19.83 -8.66
CA ASN A 321 -1.29 -18.90 -9.39
C ASN A 321 -0.73 -18.58 -10.78
N PRO A 322 -0.82 -19.48 -11.76
CA PRO A 322 -0.22 -19.30 -13.09
C PRO A 322 -0.71 -18.04 -13.84
N TRP A 323 -1.93 -17.58 -13.56
CA TRP A 323 -2.48 -16.34 -14.12
C TRP A 323 -1.62 -15.10 -13.77
N TYR A 324 -0.95 -15.13 -12.59
CA TYR A 324 -0.06 -14.05 -12.16
C TYR A 324 1.21 -13.96 -13.02
N LEU A 325 1.66 -15.11 -13.55
CA LEU A 325 2.86 -15.19 -14.38
C LEU A 325 2.62 -14.83 -15.86
N VAL A 326 1.35 -14.76 -16.27
CA VAL A 326 0.99 -14.31 -17.62
C VAL A 326 1.18 -12.80 -17.70
N GLU A 327 2.02 -12.34 -18.63
CA GLU A 327 2.16 -10.91 -18.89
C GLU A 327 0.80 -10.31 -19.29
N ALA A 328 0.41 -9.23 -18.64
CA ALA A 328 -0.70 -8.43 -19.13
C ALA A 328 -0.29 -7.90 -20.51
N ALA A 329 -1.01 -8.33 -21.55
CA ALA A 329 -0.79 -7.85 -22.90
C ALA A 329 -0.85 -6.31 -22.89
N GLY A 330 0.29 -5.64 -23.07
CA GLY A 330 0.39 -4.22 -23.28
C GLY A 330 0.22 -3.35 -22.03
N GLY A 331 1.14 -3.43 -21.08
CA GLY A 331 1.33 -2.44 -20.00
C GLY A 331 2.52 -1.55 -20.27
#